data_0b8d871b75274fd9a65fb27be2ac47d2
#
_entry.id   0b8d871b75274fd9a65fb27be2ac47d2
#
_cell.length_a   1.000
_cell.length_b   1.000
_cell.length_c   1.000
_cell.angle_alpha   90.00
_cell.angle_beta   90.00
_cell.angle_gamma   90.00
#
_symmetry.space_group_name_H-M   'P 1'
#
loop_
_entity.id
_entity.type
_entity.pdbx_description
1 polymer ?
#
loop_
_entity_poly.entity_id
_entity_poly.type
_entity_poly.pdbx_seq_one_letter_code
_entity_poly.pdbx_strand_id
1 'polypeptide(L)'
;QFDCEPVDYYRDVIRSGGYSTTMVELRTRQYRHLIEKYHLEGKKFLEAGCGRGEFLKVLTSFPVKAYGIEHKGDLVEIARKDGLNVIRDFTERVDHVIGTEGPYDVFLSFNFLEHQPQPGVMLDCISNNLTEDGMGLITVPSFEYILDNDGYYELIRDHIAYYTFETLRYLLESHGFQVLEEEMVNRDTLAVIIRKTGAKKAGQKPAAKKAVEIVNGKADVSGLEKNRDKLDHELENLSDSLKKENKTMAVWG
;
A
#
# COMPACT_ATOMS: atom_id res chain seq x y z
N GLN A 1 4.80 -0.16 -14.52
CA GLN A 1 3.45 0.39 -14.38
C GLN A 1 2.61 -0.11 -15.54
N PHE A 2 1.44 -0.66 -15.26
CA PHE A 2 0.51 -1.10 -16.29
C PHE A 2 -0.36 0.07 -16.78
N ASP A 3 -0.81 0.01 -18.03
CA ASP A 3 -1.87 0.89 -18.49
C ASP A 3 -3.13 0.59 -17.67
N CYS A 4 -3.56 1.57 -16.90
CA CYS A 4 -4.73 1.41 -16.03
C CYS A 4 -6.00 1.84 -16.76
N GLU A 5 -7.06 1.08 -16.56
CA GLU A 5 -8.40 1.51 -16.92
C GLU A 5 -8.82 2.72 -16.08
N PRO A 6 -9.86 3.44 -16.52
CA PRO A 6 -10.35 4.64 -15.83
C PRO A 6 -10.56 4.41 -14.33
N VAL A 7 -10.37 5.46 -13.57
CA VAL A 7 -10.45 5.52 -12.10
C VAL A 7 -11.73 4.90 -11.53
N ASP A 8 -12.81 4.85 -12.29
CA ASP A 8 -14.10 4.28 -11.87
C ASP A 8 -14.01 2.79 -11.50
N TYR A 9 -13.15 2.01 -12.17
CA TYR A 9 -12.94 0.61 -11.82
C TYR A 9 -12.37 0.44 -10.41
N TYR A 10 -11.37 1.25 -10.05
CA TYR A 10 -10.76 1.21 -8.72
C TYR A 10 -11.71 1.64 -7.61
N ARG A 11 -12.60 2.56 -7.91
CA ARG A 11 -13.58 3.05 -6.92
C ARG A 11 -14.52 1.95 -6.46
N ASP A 12 -14.74 0.91 -7.26
CA ASP A 12 -15.74 -0.11 -6.97
C ASP A 12 -15.17 -1.44 -6.47
N VAL A 13 -13.92 -1.76 -6.75
CA VAL A 13 -13.35 -3.11 -6.57
C VAL A 13 -12.42 -3.23 -5.36
N ILE A 14 -11.75 -2.17 -4.93
CA ILE A 14 -10.78 -2.23 -3.83
C ILE A 14 -11.49 -2.61 -2.52
N ARG A 15 -11.10 -3.75 -1.96
CA ARG A 15 -11.55 -4.23 -0.65
C ARG A 15 -10.45 -4.03 0.38
N SER A 16 -10.81 -3.51 1.54
CA SER A 16 -9.91 -3.55 2.70
C SER A 16 -9.58 -4.99 3.05
N GLY A 17 -8.31 -5.28 3.26
CA GLY A 17 -7.85 -6.60 3.71
C GLY A 17 -8.52 -7.00 5.03
N GLY A 18 -8.62 -8.31 5.24
CA GLY A 18 -9.29 -8.83 6.42
C GLY A 18 -8.64 -8.37 7.74
N TYR A 19 -9.47 -8.06 8.70
CA TYR A 19 -9.09 -7.71 10.07
C TYR A 19 -8.78 -8.99 10.85
N SER A 20 -7.56 -9.51 10.71
CA SER A 20 -7.11 -10.68 11.46
C SER A 20 -6.34 -10.27 12.73
N THR A 21 -6.33 -11.15 13.75
CA THR A 21 -5.55 -10.93 14.98
C THR A 21 -4.09 -10.62 14.67
N THR A 22 -3.48 -11.37 13.75
CA THR A 22 -2.09 -11.16 13.31
C THR A 22 -1.86 -9.77 12.74
N MET A 23 -2.79 -9.28 11.91
CA MET A 23 -2.69 -7.92 11.35
C MET A 23 -2.89 -6.83 12.40
N VAL A 24 -3.77 -7.05 13.37
CA VAL A 24 -3.96 -6.14 14.52
C VAL A 24 -2.68 -6.06 15.36
N GLU A 25 -2.06 -7.20 15.66
CA GLU A 25 -0.80 -7.26 16.40
C GLU A 25 0.34 -6.56 15.64
N LEU A 26 0.46 -6.80 14.33
CA LEU A 26 1.42 -6.12 13.47
C LEU A 26 1.24 -4.61 13.52
N ARG A 27 0.00 -4.11 13.29
CA ARG A 27 -0.29 -2.67 13.32
C ARG A 27 -0.04 -2.07 14.70
N THR A 28 -0.43 -2.78 15.76
CA THR A 28 -0.16 -2.35 17.13
C THR A 28 1.35 -2.17 17.38
N ARG A 29 2.18 -3.12 16.92
CA ARG A 29 3.65 -3.03 17.02
C ARG A 29 4.18 -1.84 16.23
N GLN A 30 3.75 -1.67 14.99
CA GLN A 30 4.20 -0.58 14.11
C GLN A 30 3.80 0.79 14.64
N TYR A 31 2.56 0.96 15.12
CA TYR A 31 2.11 2.22 15.71
C TYR A 31 2.86 2.55 16.99
N ARG A 32 3.06 1.58 17.88
CA ARG A 32 3.85 1.77 19.09
C ARG A 32 5.26 2.21 18.74
N HIS A 33 5.94 1.51 17.84
CA HIS A 33 7.29 1.87 17.42
C HIS A 33 7.35 3.29 16.85
N LEU A 34 6.45 3.63 15.94
CA LEU A 34 6.38 4.95 15.31
C LEU A 34 6.14 6.06 16.36
N ILE A 35 5.15 5.87 17.24
CA ILE A 35 4.75 6.88 18.23
C ILE A 35 5.85 7.09 19.29
N GLU A 36 6.37 6.02 19.88
CA GLU A 36 7.37 6.08 20.94
C GLU A 36 8.71 6.59 20.41
N LYS A 37 9.19 6.07 19.27
CA LYS A 37 10.51 6.43 18.73
C LYS A 37 10.58 7.89 18.28
N TYR A 38 9.49 8.41 17.73
CA TYR A 38 9.46 9.75 17.15
C TYR A 38 8.65 10.76 17.98
N HIS A 39 8.23 10.38 19.19
CA HIS A 39 7.53 11.25 20.16
C HIS A 39 6.27 11.89 19.57
N LEU A 40 5.37 11.05 19.06
CA LEU A 40 4.18 11.48 18.32
C LEU A 40 2.89 11.46 19.14
N GLU A 41 2.97 11.39 20.47
CA GLU A 41 1.81 11.49 21.37
C GLU A 41 1.08 12.83 21.17
N GLY A 42 -0.25 12.77 21.14
CA GLY A 42 -1.11 13.94 20.92
C GLY A 42 -1.17 14.44 19.48
N LYS A 43 -0.38 13.88 18.58
CA LYS A 43 -0.28 14.28 17.18
C LYS A 43 -1.50 13.82 16.37
N LYS A 44 -1.73 14.47 15.23
CA LYS A 44 -2.80 14.18 14.29
C LYS A 44 -2.31 13.20 13.21
N PHE A 45 -2.94 12.03 13.15
CA PHE A 45 -2.66 10.97 12.18
C PHE A 45 -3.75 10.93 11.13
N LEU A 46 -3.37 10.82 9.86
CA LEU A 46 -4.27 10.67 8.73
C LEU A 46 -3.98 9.35 8.01
N GLU A 47 -4.94 8.42 7.99
CA GLU A 47 -4.87 7.20 7.21
C GLU A 47 -5.58 7.37 5.86
N ALA A 48 -4.87 7.18 4.75
CA ALA A 48 -5.44 7.23 3.40
C ALA A 48 -5.92 5.84 2.96
N GLY A 49 -7.15 5.81 2.42
CA GLY A 49 -7.80 4.56 2.05
C GLY A 49 -8.15 3.70 3.24
N CYS A 50 -8.69 4.31 4.31
CA CYS A 50 -8.91 3.62 5.58
C CYS A 50 -10.04 2.56 5.55
N GLY A 51 -10.76 2.42 4.44
CA GLY A 51 -11.85 1.47 4.30
C GLY A 51 -12.93 1.65 5.38
N ARG A 52 -13.23 0.57 6.10
CA ARG A 52 -14.15 0.60 7.25
C ARG A 52 -13.49 1.08 8.54
N GLY A 53 -12.22 1.48 8.47
CA GLY A 53 -11.45 1.97 9.61
C GLY A 53 -10.85 0.88 10.50
N GLU A 54 -10.58 -0.30 9.96
CA GLU A 54 -10.06 -1.43 10.75
C GLU A 54 -8.73 -1.07 11.44
N PHE A 55 -7.78 -0.51 10.71
CA PHE A 55 -6.50 -0.11 11.28
C PHE A 55 -6.58 1.23 12.02
N LEU A 56 -7.46 2.12 11.57
CA LEU A 56 -7.77 3.35 12.28
C LEU A 56 -8.30 3.05 13.70
N LYS A 57 -9.12 2.01 13.87
CA LYS A 57 -9.60 1.55 15.17
C LYS A 57 -8.47 1.07 16.08
N VAL A 58 -7.47 0.37 15.53
CA VAL A 58 -6.26 0.03 16.31
C VAL A 58 -5.53 1.29 16.77
N LEU A 59 -5.41 2.29 15.90
CA LEU A 59 -4.75 3.55 16.20
C LEU A 59 -5.43 4.33 17.33
N THR A 60 -6.75 4.26 17.48
CA THR A 60 -7.50 4.92 18.55
C THR A 60 -7.14 4.41 19.96
N SER A 61 -6.48 3.26 20.08
CA SER A 61 -5.97 2.75 21.37
C SER A 61 -4.69 3.48 21.85
N PHE A 62 -4.11 4.31 21.02
CA PHE A 62 -2.92 5.10 21.33
C PHE A 62 -3.29 6.55 21.66
N PRO A 63 -2.45 7.30 22.41
CA PRO A 63 -2.72 8.70 22.79
C PRO A 63 -2.47 9.65 21.61
N VAL A 64 -3.19 9.48 20.52
CA VAL A 64 -3.09 10.29 19.29
C VAL A 64 -4.48 10.72 18.79
N LYS A 65 -4.53 11.66 17.86
CA LYS A 65 -5.77 12.06 17.18
C LYS A 65 -5.83 11.36 15.83
N ALA A 66 -6.68 10.36 15.72
CA ALA A 66 -6.80 9.49 14.53
C ALA A 66 -7.89 9.99 13.58
N TYR A 67 -7.52 10.19 12.31
CA TYR A 67 -8.39 10.56 11.20
C TYR A 67 -8.15 9.61 10.03
N GLY A 68 -9.20 9.34 9.26
CA GLY A 68 -9.10 8.55 8.02
C GLY A 68 -9.76 9.27 6.86
N ILE A 69 -9.29 8.99 5.64
CA ILE A 69 -10.00 9.34 4.40
C ILE A 69 -10.39 8.08 3.65
N GLU A 70 -11.62 8.08 3.15
CA GLU A 70 -12.18 7.01 2.32
C GLU A 70 -13.16 7.63 1.33
N HIS A 71 -13.13 7.19 0.07
CA HIS A 71 -13.99 7.76 -0.96
C HIS A 71 -15.37 7.09 -1.02
N LYS A 72 -15.50 5.81 -0.63
CA LYS A 72 -16.76 5.07 -0.62
C LYS A 72 -17.64 5.49 0.54
N GLY A 73 -18.79 6.09 0.21
CA GLY A 73 -19.69 6.63 1.22
C GLY A 73 -20.23 5.59 2.21
N ASP A 74 -20.50 4.37 1.76
CA ASP A 74 -20.96 3.25 2.60
C ASP A 74 -19.91 2.83 3.63
N LEU A 75 -18.62 2.76 3.23
CA LEU A 75 -17.52 2.44 4.13
C LEU A 75 -17.31 3.56 5.16
N VAL A 76 -17.38 4.82 4.72
CA VAL A 76 -17.32 5.99 5.61
C VAL A 76 -18.45 5.94 6.66
N GLU A 77 -19.66 5.60 6.26
CA GLU A 77 -20.80 5.51 7.20
C GLU A 77 -20.59 4.39 8.22
N ILE A 78 -20.06 3.23 7.80
CA ILE A 78 -19.73 2.13 8.71
C ILE A 78 -18.68 2.59 9.73
N ALA A 79 -17.59 3.17 9.27
CA ALA A 79 -16.52 3.65 10.15
C ALA A 79 -17.00 4.71 11.14
N ARG A 80 -17.85 5.66 10.70
CA ARG A 80 -18.43 6.69 11.57
C ARG A 80 -19.40 6.13 12.60
N LYS A 81 -20.18 5.09 12.26
CA LYS A 81 -21.04 4.37 13.22
C LYS A 81 -20.23 3.69 14.33
N ASP A 82 -19.00 3.28 14.01
CA ASP A 82 -18.03 2.72 14.97
C ASP A 82 -17.30 3.81 15.78
N GLY A 83 -17.68 5.09 15.64
CA GLY A 83 -17.10 6.23 16.37
C GLY A 83 -15.79 6.73 15.82
N LEU A 84 -15.40 6.37 14.60
CA LEU A 84 -14.16 6.80 13.97
C LEU A 84 -14.31 8.13 13.23
N ASN A 85 -13.25 8.96 13.24
CA ASN A 85 -13.20 10.22 12.50
C ASN A 85 -12.78 9.96 11.05
N VAL A 86 -13.74 9.65 10.19
CA VAL A 86 -13.49 9.39 8.77
C VAL A 86 -14.10 10.48 7.92
N ILE A 87 -13.29 11.02 7.00
CA ILE A 87 -13.67 12.05 6.04
C ILE A 87 -13.94 11.35 4.71
N ARG A 88 -15.06 11.66 4.07
CA ARG A 88 -15.29 11.21 2.69
C ARG A 88 -14.49 12.09 1.76
N ASP A 89 -13.34 11.60 1.34
CA ASP A 89 -12.38 12.37 0.55
C ASP A 89 -11.46 11.47 -0.28
N PHE A 90 -10.67 12.08 -1.19
CA PHE A 90 -9.72 11.39 -2.05
C PHE A 90 -8.54 12.30 -2.41
N THR A 91 -7.36 11.72 -2.74
CA THR A 91 -6.11 12.44 -3.02
C THR A 91 -5.85 12.61 -4.52
N GLU A 92 -6.83 13.10 -5.27
CA GLU A 92 -6.75 13.20 -6.74
C GLU A 92 -5.95 14.40 -7.26
N ARG A 93 -5.76 15.44 -6.43
CA ARG A 93 -5.14 16.70 -6.85
C ARG A 93 -4.13 17.18 -5.84
N VAL A 94 -3.02 17.70 -6.33
CA VAL A 94 -1.91 18.21 -5.51
C VAL A 94 -2.35 19.33 -4.55
N ASP A 95 -3.23 20.21 -5.00
CA ASP A 95 -3.73 21.38 -4.28
C ASP A 95 -4.95 21.11 -3.39
N HIS A 96 -5.38 19.85 -3.31
CA HIS A 96 -6.55 19.48 -2.52
C HIS A 96 -6.29 19.57 -1.02
N VAL A 97 -7.20 20.23 -0.29
CA VAL A 97 -7.16 20.31 1.18
C VAL A 97 -8.04 19.22 1.76
N ILE A 98 -7.43 18.31 2.52
CA ILE A 98 -8.12 17.16 3.12
C ILE A 98 -8.81 17.57 4.40
N GLY A 99 -10.14 17.62 4.36
CA GLY A 99 -10.98 17.97 5.51
C GLY A 99 -10.66 19.36 6.08
N THR A 100 -11.08 19.58 7.34
CA THR A 100 -10.87 20.85 8.06
C THR A 100 -9.89 20.74 9.23
N GLU A 101 -9.47 19.51 9.54
CA GLU A 101 -8.67 19.20 10.74
C GLU A 101 -7.15 19.34 10.50
N GLY A 102 -6.73 19.46 9.23
CA GLY A 102 -5.32 19.63 8.88
C GLY A 102 -4.69 20.92 9.43
N PRO A 103 -3.38 21.12 9.28
CA PRO A 103 -2.46 20.11 8.80
C PRO A 103 -2.32 18.92 9.74
N TYR A 104 -1.95 17.76 9.18
CA TYR A 104 -1.70 16.53 9.93
C TYR A 104 -0.22 16.38 10.23
N ASP A 105 0.11 15.64 11.30
CA ASP A 105 1.50 15.38 11.69
C ASP A 105 2.02 14.06 11.13
N VAL A 106 1.14 13.08 10.89
CA VAL A 106 1.51 11.76 10.44
C VAL A 106 0.56 11.27 9.37
N PHE A 107 1.15 10.69 8.31
CA PHE A 107 0.45 10.03 7.22
C PHE A 107 0.60 8.52 7.31
N LEU A 108 -0.49 7.80 7.12
CA LEU A 108 -0.53 6.34 7.10
C LEU A 108 -1.13 5.87 5.78
N SER A 109 -0.48 4.86 5.17
CA SER A 109 -0.98 4.23 3.93
C SER A 109 -0.63 2.74 3.94
N PHE A 110 -1.65 1.89 3.92
CA PHE A 110 -1.47 0.44 4.06
C PHE A 110 -2.02 -0.29 2.86
N ASN A 111 -1.11 -0.82 2.04
CA ASN A 111 -1.44 -1.53 0.82
C ASN A 111 -2.47 -0.76 -0.03
N PHE A 112 -2.16 0.51 -0.29
CA PHE A 112 -3.01 1.44 -1.01
C PHE A 112 -2.26 2.17 -2.14
N LEU A 113 -0.94 2.41 -1.96
CA LEU A 113 -0.13 3.15 -2.92
C LEU A 113 0.03 2.40 -4.25
N GLU A 114 0.04 1.07 -4.22
CA GLU A 114 0.11 0.20 -5.40
C GLU A 114 -1.11 0.29 -6.32
N HIS A 115 -2.24 0.76 -5.78
CA HIS A 115 -3.47 0.97 -6.53
C HIS A 115 -3.57 2.37 -7.15
N GLN A 116 -2.62 3.28 -6.84
CA GLN A 116 -2.72 4.67 -7.30
C GLN A 116 -2.25 4.82 -8.75
N PRO A 117 -3.12 5.30 -9.67
CA PRO A 117 -2.73 5.57 -11.06
C PRO A 117 -1.63 6.63 -11.16
N GLN A 118 -1.65 7.59 -10.25
CA GLN A 118 -0.70 8.70 -10.17
C GLN A 118 -0.15 8.82 -8.73
N PRO A 119 0.73 7.90 -8.30
CA PRO A 119 1.20 7.88 -6.92
C PRO A 119 1.92 9.16 -6.52
N GLY A 120 2.58 9.85 -7.47
CA GLY A 120 3.20 11.13 -7.23
C GLY A 120 2.21 12.24 -6.88
N VAL A 121 1.05 12.28 -7.54
CA VAL A 121 -0.02 13.25 -7.21
C VAL A 121 -0.54 13.01 -5.80
N MET A 122 -0.77 11.76 -5.43
CA MET A 122 -1.15 11.40 -4.06
C MET A 122 -0.11 11.86 -3.04
N LEU A 123 1.17 11.57 -3.27
CA LEU A 123 2.25 11.96 -2.35
C LEU A 123 2.40 13.48 -2.24
N ASP A 124 2.28 14.22 -3.33
CA ASP A 124 2.31 15.70 -3.32
C ASP A 124 1.08 16.28 -2.59
N CYS A 125 -0.12 15.72 -2.81
CA CYS A 125 -1.32 16.09 -2.07
C CYS A 125 -1.13 15.87 -0.56
N ILE A 126 -0.66 14.70 -0.15
CA ILE A 126 -0.39 14.38 1.24
C ILE A 126 0.67 15.31 1.82
N SER A 127 1.77 15.54 1.11
CA SER A 127 2.82 16.48 1.54
C SER A 127 2.27 17.88 1.84
N ASN A 128 1.35 18.38 1.02
CA ASN A 128 0.72 19.68 1.21
C ASN A 128 -0.26 19.73 2.40
N ASN A 129 -0.77 18.57 2.83
CA ASN A 129 -1.65 18.45 3.99
C ASN A 129 -0.92 18.05 5.29
N LEU A 130 0.40 17.83 5.22
CA LEU A 130 1.24 17.56 6.39
C LEU A 130 1.91 18.83 6.92
N THR A 131 2.19 18.83 8.21
CA THR A 131 3.09 19.79 8.84
C THR A 131 4.49 19.74 8.22
N GLU A 132 5.35 20.72 8.46
CA GLU A 132 6.70 20.76 7.87
C GLU A 132 7.57 19.58 8.32
N ASP A 133 7.41 19.13 9.56
CA ASP A 133 8.10 17.96 10.12
C ASP A 133 7.25 16.68 10.01
N GLY A 134 6.27 16.65 9.12
CA GLY A 134 5.33 15.55 8.97
C GLY A 134 6.02 14.23 8.70
N MET A 135 5.51 13.17 9.30
CA MET A 135 6.03 11.82 9.16
C MET A 135 5.04 10.91 8.44
N GLY A 136 5.45 9.69 8.12
CA GLY A 136 4.55 8.69 7.57
C GLY A 136 5.01 7.27 7.80
N LEU A 137 4.05 6.34 7.73
CA LEU A 137 4.26 4.91 7.67
C LEU A 137 3.48 4.38 6.46
N ILE A 138 4.20 3.78 5.52
CA ILE A 138 3.65 3.27 4.28
C ILE A 138 3.97 1.79 4.17
N THR A 139 3.00 0.97 3.75
CA THR A 139 3.24 -0.41 3.35
C THR A 139 2.73 -0.67 1.94
N VAL A 140 3.47 -1.48 1.19
CA VAL A 140 3.13 -1.96 -0.15
C VAL A 140 3.63 -3.40 -0.33
N PRO A 141 3.02 -4.21 -1.23
CA PRO A 141 3.55 -5.52 -1.58
C PRO A 141 4.97 -5.46 -2.13
N SER A 142 5.79 -6.44 -1.78
CA SER A 142 7.17 -6.54 -2.23
C SER A 142 7.27 -7.19 -3.60
N PHE A 143 7.77 -6.46 -4.59
CA PHE A 143 8.05 -7.02 -5.89
C PHE A 143 9.27 -7.97 -5.86
N GLU A 144 10.23 -7.72 -4.99
CA GLU A 144 11.38 -8.61 -4.76
C GLU A 144 10.90 -9.99 -4.31
N TYR A 145 9.97 -10.04 -3.34
CA TYR A 145 9.38 -11.30 -2.88
C TYR A 145 8.64 -12.05 -4.00
N ILE A 146 7.88 -11.31 -4.83
CA ILE A 146 7.16 -11.89 -5.97
C ILE A 146 8.14 -12.53 -6.96
N LEU A 147 9.25 -11.86 -7.28
CA LEU A 147 10.27 -12.37 -8.18
C LEU A 147 11.03 -13.56 -7.59
N ASP A 148 11.44 -13.47 -6.32
CA ASP A 148 12.22 -14.51 -5.63
C ASP A 148 11.43 -15.82 -5.45
N ASN A 149 10.10 -15.75 -5.47
CA ASN A 149 9.22 -16.90 -5.30
C ASN A 149 8.49 -17.29 -6.59
N ASP A 150 8.87 -16.72 -7.73
CA ASP A 150 8.17 -16.93 -9.01
C ASP A 150 6.64 -16.75 -8.88
N GLY A 151 6.22 -15.76 -8.07
CA GLY A 151 4.85 -15.55 -7.60
C GLY A 151 3.94 -14.95 -8.66
N TYR A 152 3.78 -15.59 -9.82
CA TYR A 152 2.93 -15.11 -10.90
C TYR A 152 1.50 -14.75 -10.45
N TYR A 153 0.93 -15.52 -9.53
CA TYR A 153 -0.43 -15.31 -9.00
C TYR A 153 -0.57 -14.05 -8.12
N GLU A 154 0.54 -13.44 -7.71
CA GLU A 154 0.56 -12.15 -7.01
C GLU A 154 0.45 -10.95 -7.97
N LEU A 155 0.55 -11.20 -9.28
CA LEU A 155 0.33 -10.17 -10.29
C LEU A 155 -1.17 -10.00 -10.54
N ILE A 156 -1.79 -9.19 -9.71
CA ILE A 156 -3.22 -8.94 -9.78
C ILE A 156 -3.53 -7.63 -10.50
N ARG A 157 -4.69 -7.58 -11.15
CA ARG A 157 -5.11 -6.45 -11.99
C ARG A 157 -5.19 -5.13 -11.21
N ASP A 158 -5.53 -5.21 -9.93
CA ASP A 158 -5.74 -4.04 -9.09
C ASP A 158 -4.41 -3.39 -8.65
N HIS A 159 -3.29 -4.11 -8.72
CA HIS A 159 -1.97 -3.59 -8.45
C HIS A 159 -1.35 -3.05 -9.74
N ILE A 160 -1.49 -1.75 -9.98
CA ILE A 160 -0.94 -1.10 -11.18
C ILE A 160 0.53 -0.70 -11.05
N ALA A 161 1.06 -0.72 -9.83
CA ALA A 161 2.47 -0.48 -9.54
C ALA A 161 3.00 -1.53 -8.56
N TYR A 162 4.20 -2.03 -8.84
CA TYR A 162 4.93 -2.96 -7.97
C TYR A 162 6.22 -2.31 -7.53
N TYR A 163 6.55 -2.44 -6.23
CA TYR A 163 7.64 -1.73 -5.61
C TYR A 163 8.70 -2.67 -5.04
N THR A 164 9.97 -2.29 -5.24
CA THR A 164 11.11 -2.71 -4.43
C THR A 164 11.40 -1.62 -3.40
N PHE A 165 12.20 -1.87 -2.37
CA PHE A 165 12.66 -0.79 -1.47
C PHE A 165 13.32 0.34 -2.24
N GLU A 166 14.11 0.02 -3.26
CA GLU A 166 14.82 1.00 -4.07
C GLU A 166 13.87 1.90 -4.85
N THR A 167 12.87 1.31 -5.54
CA THR A 167 11.91 2.08 -6.35
C THR A 167 10.93 2.85 -5.49
N LEU A 168 10.52 2.30 -4.33
CA LEU A 168 9.69 3.00 -3.36
C LEU A 168 10.43 4.21 -2.77
N ARG A 169 11.68 4.03 -2.36
CA ARG A 169 12.53 5.13 -1.87
C ARG A 169 12.69 6.22 -2.93
N TYR A 170 12.99 5.83 -4.17
CA TYR A 170 13.09 6.78 -5.28
C TYR A 170 11.82 7.61 -5.46
N LEU A 171 10.66 6.96 -5.46
CA LEU A 171 9.37 7.66 -5.56
C LEU A 171 9.19 8.65 -4.41
N LEU A 172 9.38 8.21 -3.18
CA LEU A 172 9.19 9.02 -1.97
C LEU A 172 10.15 10.23 -1.93
N GLU A 173 11.43 10.02 -2.22
CA GLU A 173 12.43 11.10 -2.24
C GLU A 173 12.17 12.11 -3.37
N SER A 174 11.66 11.65 -4.51
CA SER A 174 11.28 12.52 -5.63
C SER A 174 10.11 13.45 -5.27
N HIS A 175 9.30 13.08 -4.27
CA HIS A 175 8.15 13.84 -3.78
C HIS A 175 8.37 14.52 -2.42
N GLY A 176 9.64 14.70 -2.02
CA GLY A 176 10.01 15.50 -0.85
C GLY A 176 9.90 14.77 0.48
N PHE A 177 10.00 13.45 0.45
CA PHE A 177 10.12 12.63 1.66
C PHE A 177 11.50 12.00 1.76
N GLN A 178 11.96 11.78 2.98
CA GLN A 178 13.15 11.00 3.30
C GLN A 178 12.72 9.69 3.94
N VAL A 179 13.24 8.56 3.45
CA VAL A 179 13.05 7.27 4.12
C VAL A 179 14.01 7.17 5.30
N LEU A 180 13.46 6.93 6.49
CA LEU A 180 14.19 6.81 7.74
C LEU A 180 14.42 5.35 8.12
N GLU A 181 13.43 4.49 7.88
CA GLU A 181 13.45 3.08 8.21
C GLU A 181 12.81 2.25 7.11
N GLU A 182 13.31 1.04 6.94
CA GLU A 182 12.80 0.02 6.01
C GLU A 182 12.70 -1.31 6.75
N GLU A 183 11.57 -1.97 6.64
CA GLU A 183 11.33 -3.29 7.23
C GLU A 183 10.55 -4.17 6.24
N MET A 184 10.98 -5.42 6.05
CA MET A 184 10.16 -6.43 5.40
C MET A 184 9.23 -7.04 6.45
N VAL A 185 7.93 -6.87 6.29
CA VAL A 185 6.92 -7.43 7.19
C VAL A 185 6.15 -8.55 6.49
N ASN A 186 5.69 -9.54 7.27
CA ASN A 186 4.94 -10.70 6.76
C ASN A 186 5.63 -11.47 5.60
N ARG A 187 6.90 -11.27 5.38
CA ARG A 187 7.73 -11.82 4.28
C ARG A 187 7.50 -11.20 2.90
N ASP A 188 6.36 -10.59 2.64
CA ASP A 188 5.87 -10.17 1.33
C ASP A 188 5.53 -8.67 1.24
N THR A 189 5.70 -7.92 2.33
CA THR A 189 5.25 -6.53 2.40
C THR A 189 6.40 -5.62 2.82
N LEU A 190 6.67 -4.59 2.02
CA LEU A 190 7.59 -3.51 2.36
C LEU A 190 6.90 -2.54 3.31
N ALA A 191 7.56 -2.20 4.40
CA ALA A 191 7.16 -1.14 5.32
C ALA A 191 8.24 -0.08 5.40
N VAL A 192 7.88 1.19 5.27
CA VAL A 192 8.82 2.30 5.37
C VAL A 192 8.29 3.39 6.31
N ILE A 193 9.18 3.92 7.16
CA ILE A 193 8.94 5.15 7.91
C ILE A 193 9.60 6.29 7.19
N ILE A 194 8.86 7.35 6.94
CA ILE A 194 9.29 8.52 6.18
C ILE A 194 9.14 9.81 6.96
N ARG A 195 9.90 10.83 6.57
CA ARG A 195 9.77 12.21 7.04
C ARG A 195 9.68 13.15 5.84
N LYS A 196 8.77 14.11 5.91
CA LYS A 196 8.71 15.22 4.97
C LYS A 196 9.95 16.09 5.11
N THR A 197 10.59 16.40 3.99
CA THR A 197 11.78 17.29 3.96
C THR A 197 11.49 18.58 3.20
N GLY A 198 10.38 18.64 2.47
CA GLY A 198 10.05 19.73 1.56
C GLY A 198 10.98 19.86 0.34
N ALA A 199 12.16 19.27 0.40
CA ALA A 199 13.13 19.28 -0.71
C ALA A 199 12.88 18.09 -1.65
N LYS A 200 12.29 18.35 -2.81
CA LYS A 200 12.20 17.35 -3.88
C LYS A 200 13.62 17.10 -4.43
N LYS A 201 14.16 15.92 -4.19
CA LYS A 201 15.42 15.53 -4.84
C LYS A 201 15.11 15.23 -6.29
N ALA A 202 15.77 15.94 -7.22
CA ALA A 202 15.81 15.53 -8.62
C ALA A 202 16.37 14.10 -8.66
N GLY A 203 15.49 13.15 -9.03
CA GLY A 203 15.76 11.73 -8.84
C GLY A 203 17.08 11.32 -9.49
N GLN A 204 18.08 10.98 -8.68
CA GLN A 204 19.12 10.08 -9.17
C GLN A 204 18.42 8.75 -9.41
N LYS A 205 18.40 8.31 -10.69
CA LYS A 205 17.95 6.95 -11.00
C LYS A 205 18.65 5.98 -10.04
N PRO A 206 17.91 5.06 -9.42
CA PRO A 206 18.48 4.09 -8.52
C PRO A 206 19.74 3.48 -9.15
N ALA A 207 20.85 3.48 -8.43
CA ALA A 207 22.01 2.70 -8.82
C ALA A 207 21.64 1.25 -8.52
N ALA A 208 21.40 0.47 -9.56
CA ALA A 208 20.99 -0.92 -9.45
C ALA A 208 21.91 -1.69 -8.48
N LYS A 209 21.49 -1.80 -7.23
CA LYS A 209 22.06 -2.73 -6.26
C LYS A 209 21.16 -3.97 -6.25
N LYS A 210 21.57 -4.99 -6.95
CA LYS A 210 21.34 -6.45 -6.80
C LYS A 210 20.01 -6.99 -6.21
N ALA A 211 18.88 -6.32 -6.29
CA ALA A 211 17.62 -6.94 -5.88
C ALA A 211 16.77 -7.39 -7.08
N VAL A 212 16.86 -6.71 -8.20
CA VAL A 212 16.19 -7.10 -9.44
C VAL A 212 17.22 -7.03 -10.56
N GLU A 213 17.47 -8.14 -11.25
CA GLU A 213 18.34 -8.14 -12.42
C GLU A 213 17.64 -7.39 -13.55
N ILE A 214 18.20 -6.23 -13.91
CA ILE A 214 17.66 -5.42 -14.99
C ILE A 214 18.38 -5.79 -16.29
N VAL A 215 17.72 -6.58 -17.11
CA VAL A 215 18.18 -6.92 -18.46
C VAL A 215 17.62 -5.90 -19.44
N ASN A 216 18.51 -5.16 -20.12
CA ASN A 216 18.12 -4.11 -21.10
C ASN A 216 17.14 -3.05 -20.54
N GLY A 217 17.28 -2.68 -19.28
CA GLY A 217 16.41 -1.70 -18.61
C GLY A 217 15.04 -2.23 -18.21
N LYS A 218 14.84 -3.54 -18.23
CA LYS A 218 13.61 -4.23 -17.78
C LYS A 218 13.96 -5.21 -16.67
N ALA A 219 13.04 -5.38 -15.71
CA ALA A 219 13.16 -6.43 -14.71
C ALA A 219 13.14 -7.81 -15.36
N ASP A 220 13.99 -8.74 -14.88
CA ASP A 220 13.90 -10.13 -15.32
C ASP A 220 12.66 -10.78 -14.68
N VAL A 221 11.69 -11.09 -15.51
CA VAL A 221 10.41 -11.74 -15.12
C VAL A 221 10.29 -13.16 -15.68
N SER A 222 11.38 -13.72 -16.20
CA SER A 222 11.38 -15.04 -16.85
C SER A 222 10.94 -16.17 -15.90
N GLY A 223 11.20 -16.05 -14.61
CA GLY A 223 10.70 -16.98 -13.59
C GLY A 223 9.18 -16.97 -13.50
N LEU A 224 8.57 -15.78 -13.51
CA LEU A 224 7.10 -15.63 -13.48
C LEU A 224 6.45 -16.25 -14.71
N GLU A 225 7.03 -16.07 -15.91
CA GLU A 225 6.51 -16.68 -17.14
C GLU A 225 6.57 -18.22 -17.08
N LYS A 226 7.69 -18.78 -16.63
CA LYS A 226 7.85 -20.22 -16.46
C LYS A 226 6.86 -20.79 -15.43
N ASN A 227 6.64 -20.09 -14.32
CA ASN A 227 5.71 -20.54 -13.31
C ASN A 227 4.26 -20.48 -13.79
N ARG A 228 3.89 -19.45 -14.56
CA ARG A 228 2.58 -19.40 -15.24
C ARG A 228 2.37 -20.63 -16.13
N ASP A 229 3.31 -20.92 -17.01
CA ASP A 229 3.19 -22.05 -17.95
C ASP A 229 3.11 -23.40 -17.22
N LYS A 230 3.84 -23.53 -16.12
CA LYS A 230 3.77 -24.71 -15.23
C LYS A 230 2.38 -24.85 -14.58
N LEU A 231 1.86 -23.75 -14.02
CA LEU A 231 0.54 -23.73 -13.36
C LEU A 231 -0.58 -24.06 -14.36
N ASP A 232 -0.53 -23.49 -15.56
CA ASP A 232 -1.51 -23.76 -16.62
C ASP A 232 -1.51 -25.26 -16.96
N HIS A 233 -0.34 -25.88 -17.14
CA HIS A 233 -0.21 -27.31 -17.40
C HIS A 233 -0.69 -28.17 -16.22
N GLU A 234 -0.40 -27.81 -14.98
CA GLU A 234 -0.89 -28.52 -13.80
C GLU A 234 -2.42 -28.47 -13.69
N LEU A 235 -3.03 -27.31 -13.99
CA LEU A 235 -4.49 -27.14 -14.00
C LEU A 235 -5.16 -27.96 -15.11
N GLU A 236 -4.56 -28.01 -16.30
CA GLU A 236 -5.05 -28.87 -17.40
C GLU A 236 -5.03 -30.34 -16.99
N ASN A 237 -3.91 -30.83 -16.45
CA ASN A 237 -3.77 -32.21 -15.99
C ASN A 237 -4.77 -32.55 -14.88
N LEU A 238 -4.97 -31.65 -13.92
CA LEU A 238 -5.95 -31.80 -12.85
C LEU A 238 -7.37 -31.88 -13.42
N SER A 239 -7.72 -30.98 -14.34
CA SER A 239 -9.03 -30.97 -15.00
C SER A 239 -9.31 -32.29 -15.72
N ASP A 240 -8.33 -32.81 -16.46
CA ASP A 240 -8.48 -34.07 -17.19
C ASP A 240 -8.57 -35.29 -16.27
N SER A 241 -7.83 -35.30 -15.17
CA SER A 241 -7.94 -36.31 -14.12
C SER A 241 -9.34 -36.34 -13.51
N LEU A 242 -9.85 -35.18 -13.12
CA LEU A 242 -11.19 -35.06 -12.53
C LEU A 242 -12.31 -35.51 -13.51
N LYS A 243 -12.19 -35.16 -14.79
CA LYS A 243 -13.12 -35.62 -15.83
C LYS A 243 -13.11 -37.14 -15.94
N LYS A 244 -11.93 -37.79 -16.00
CA LYS A 244 -11.78 -39.25 -16.07
C LYS A 244 -12.38 -39.94 -14.83
N GLU A 245 -12.28 -39.34 -13.67
CA GLU A 245 -12.82 -39.88 -12.42
C GLU A 245 -14.29 -39.49 -12.17
N ASN A 246 -14.91 -38.78 -13.10
CA ASN A 246 -16.27 -38.23 -12.99
C ASN A 246 -16.47 -37.37 -11.69
N LYS A 247 -15.43 -36.61 -11.32
CA LYS A 247 -15.42 -35.72 -10.18
C LYS A 247 -15.66 -34.27 -10.60
N THR A 248 -16.20 -33.48 -9.68
CA THR A 248 -16.38 -32.05 -9.85
C THR A 248 -15.37 -31.28 -9.01
N MET A 249 -14.98 -30.10 -9.48
CA MET A 249 -14.12 -29.17 -8.77
C MET A 249 -14.90 -27.90 -8.46
N ALA A 250 -14.72 -27.37 -7.24
CA ALA A 250 -15.17 -26.04 -6.87
C ALA A 250 -13.93 -25.16 -6.61
N VAL A 251 -13.96 -23.93 -7.10
CA VAL A 251 -12.95 -22.92 -6.83
C VAL A 251 -13.53 -21.99 -5.78
N TRP A 252 -12.80 -21.82 -4.69
CA TRP A 252 -13.12 -20.85 -3.66
C TRP A 252 -12.26 -19.60 -3.87
N GLY A 253 -12.89 -18.44 -4.06
CA GLY A 253 -12.25 -17.16 -4.24
C GLY A 253 -12.78 -16.11 -3.29
#